data_c23f3fd48d94c4f8fcbe34a6d49137a4
#
_entry.id   c23f3fd48d94c4f8fcbe34a6d49137a4
#
_cell.length_a   1.000
_cell.length_b   1.000
_cell.length_c   1.000
_cell.angle_alpha   90.00
_cell.angle_beta   90.00
_cell.angle_gamma   90.00
#
_symmetry.space_group_name_H-M   'P 1'
#
loop_
_entity.id
_entity.type
_entity.pdbx_description
1 polymer ?
#
loop_
_entity_poly.entity_id
_entity_poly.type
_entity_poly.pdbx_seq_one_letter_code
_entity_poly.pdbx_strand_id
1 'polypeptide(L)'
;GVRLVGSEMCIRDSLEAKLEMRLPITAQVGIGHTRWATHGTHNDVNSHPQNSNSKDLVVVHNGIIENYASLKEELIHRGYHFNSDTDTEVLVNLIEDVQKKEKVKLGKAVQIALSQVIGAYAIVVFDRKKPNELIAARLGSPLAIGVGDEEFFVASDATPFLEYTKNVIYLDEEHLAIIRYDREVSIRKIANDKIIKPYVEELQMSLENIQ
;
A
#
# COMPACT_ATOMS: atom_id res chain seq x y z
N GLY A 1 3.26 -7.93 -13.46
CA GLY A 1 2.01 -7.59 -12.78
C GLY A 1 2.12 -7.75 -11.27
N VAL A 2 1.43 -6.92 -10.49
CA VAL A 2 1.30 -7.11 -9.05
C VAL A 2 0.09 -8.01 -8.81
N ARG A 3 0.31 -9.16 -8.16
CA ARG A 3 -0.73 -10.12 -7.85
C ARG A 3 -1.08 -10.08 -6.36
N LEU A 4 -2.37 -10.03 -6.05
CA LEU A 4 -2.89 -10.04 -4.69
C LEU A 4 -3.29 -11.47 -4.30
N VAL A 5 -2.84 -11.89 -3.13
CA VAL A 5 -3.29 -13.14 -2.52
C VAL A 5 -3.81 -12.82 -1.12
N GLY A 6 -5.11 -13.00 -0.91
CA GLY A 6 -5.76 -12.78 0.37
C GLY A 6 -6.04 -14.09 1.12
N SER A 7 -6.09 -14.02 2.43
CA SER A 7 -6.05 -15.16 3.36
C SER A 7 -7.39 -15.81 3.72
N GLU A 8 -8.49 -15.57 3.01
CA GLU A 8 -9.75 -16.28 3.28
C GLU A 8 -10.33 -16.89 2.00
N MET A 9 -10.58 -18.18 2.03
CA MET A 9 -11.07 -19.00 0.91
C MET A 9 -12.35 -18.43 0.27
N CYS A 10 -13.32 -17.96 1.06
CA CYS A 10 -14.56 -17.37 0.55
C CYS A 10 -14.36 -16.04 -0.19
N ILE A 11 -13.41 -15.21 0.23
CA ILE A 11 -13.09 -13.93 -0.42
C ILE A 11 -12.33 -14.20 -1.72
N ARG A 12 -11.44 -15.18 -1.72
CA ARG A 12 -10.68 -15.63 -2.88
C ARG A 12 -11.63 -16.11 -3.99
N ASP A 13 -12.55 -17.03 -3.69
CA ASP A 13 -13.49 -17.59 -4.66
C ASP A 13 -14.40 -16.50 -5.26
N SER A 14 -14.86 -15.56 -4.43
CA SER A 14 -15.65 -14.42 -4.90
C SER A 14 -14.85 -13.45 -5.78
N LEU A 15 -13.56 -13.25 -5.49
CA LEU A 15 -12.68 -12.41 -6.30
C LEU A 15 -12.33 -13.10 -7.62
N GLU A 16 -12.01 -14.38 -7.60
CA GLU A 16 -11.72 -15.18 -8.79
C GLU A 16 -12.91 -15.19 -9.75
N ALA A 17 -14.12 -15.45 -9.26
CA ALA A 17 -15.34 -15.41 -10.06
C ALA A 17 -15.59 -14.02 -10.71
N LYS A 18 -15.32 -12.93 -9.97
CA LYS A 18 -15.45 -11.56 -10.51
C LYS A 18 -14.35 -11.23 -11.53
N LEU A 19 -13.16 -11.78 -11.37
CA LEU A 19 -12.06 -11.60 -12.31
C LEU A 19 -12.32 -12.37 -13.61
N GLU A 20 -12.81 -13.62 -13.55
CA GLU A 20 -13.19 -14.41 -14.73
C GLU A 20 -14.24 -13.72 -15.58
N MET A 21 -15.22 -13.02 -14.96
CA MET A 21 -16.23 -12.24 -15.67
C MET A 21 -15.68 -10.99 -16.39
N ARG A 22 -14.44 -10.58 -16.12
CA ARG A 22 -13.82 -9.34 -16.63
C ARG A 22 -12.58 -9.58 -17.49
N LEU A 23 -12.27 -10.81 -17.83
CA LEU A 23 -11.12 -11.13 -18.69
C LEU A 23 -11.35 -10.66 -20.14
N PRO A 24 -10.32 -10.21 -20.87
CA PRO A 24 -8.91 -10.15 -20.42
C PRO A 24 -8.58 -8.92 -19.56
N ILE A 25 -7.87 -9.13 -18.46
CA ILE A 25 -7.33 -8.04 -17.62
C ILE A 25 -6.02 -7.56 -18.25
N THR A 26 -6.00 -6.33 -18.72
CA THR A 26 -4.80 -5.68 -19.29
C THR A 26 -3.99 -4.86 -18.28
N ALA A 27 -4.49 -4.76 -17.04
CA ALA A 27 -3.83 -4.02 -15.98
C ALA A 27 -2.52 -4.70 -15.54
N GLN A 28 -1.45 -3.91 -15.41
CA GLN A 28 -0.13 -4.37 -14.97
C GLN A 28 0.08 -4.20 -13.46
N VAL A 29 -0.78 -3.43 -12.79
CA VAL A 29 -0.71 -3.14 -11.36
C VAL A 29 -2.08 -3.35 -10.74
N GLY A 30 -2.11 -3.98 -9.57
CA GLY A 30 -3.30 -4.14 -8.75
C GLY A 30 -2.97 -4.03 -7.27
N ILE A 31 -3.88 -3.48 -6.49
CA ILE A 31 -3.84 -3.51 -5.03
C ILE A 31 -5.17 -3.99 -4.49
N GLY A 32 -5.15 -4.65 -3.35
CA GLY A 32 -6.36 -5.14 -2.68
C GLY A 32 -6.11 -5.36 -1.20
N HIS A 33 -7.20 -5.58 -0.48
CA HIS A 33 -7.16 -5.72 0.95
C HIS A 33 -8.40 -6.47 1.45
N THR A 34 -8.25 -7.40 2.37
CA THR A 34 -9.36 -8.16 2.95
C THR A 34 -10.11 -7.41 4.05
N ARG A 35 -9.56 -6.31 4.52
CA ARG A 35 -10.03 -5.42 5.58
C ARG A 35 -10.42 -6.12 6.90
N TRP A 36 -9.64 -5.84 7.95
CA TRP A 36 -10.07 -5.99 9.34
C TRP A 36 -10.52 -4.61 9.84
N ALA A 37 -11.82 -4.40 10.07
CA ALA A 37 -12.34 -3.07 10.39
C ALA A 37 -11.87 -2.59 11.77
N THR A 38 -11.10 -1.51 11.80
CA THR A 38 -10.71 -0.77 13.01
C THR A 38 -11.53 0.51 13.19
N HIS A 39 -11.87 1.19 12.08
CA HIS A 39 -12.69 2.40 12.05
C HIS A 39 -13.83 2.27 11.03
N GLY A 40 -15.03 2.72 11.40
CA GLY A 40 -16.22 2.68 10.55
C GLY A 40 -16.89 1.30 10.45
N THR A 41 -18.15 1.30 10.04
CA THR A 41 -18.95 0.09 9.84
C THR A 41 -18.46 -0.74 8.65
N HIS A 42 -18.79 -2.04 8.64
CA HIS A 42 -18.54 -2.93 7.51
C HIS A 42 -19.50 -2.59 6.36
N ASN A 43 -19.03 -1.76 5.43
CA ASN A 43 -19.75 -1.41 4.19
C ASN A 43 -18.76 -1.12 3.06
N ASP A 44 -19.24 -1.02 1.84
CA ASP A 44 -18.42 -0.80 0.65
C ASP A 44 -17.67 0.54 0.69
N VAL A 45 -18.26 1.57 1.29
CA VAL A 45 -17.65 2.92 1.38
C VAL A 45 -16.42 2.92 2.29
N ASN A 46 -16.47 2.16 3.37
CA ASN A 46 -15.38 2.01 4.31
C ASN A 46 -14.39 0.91 3.90
N SER A 47 -14.60 0.21 2.79
CA SER A 47 -13.71 -0.84 2.30
C SER A 47 -12.43 -0.28 1.69
N HIS A 48 -11.35 -1.04 1.76
CA HIS A 48 -10.12 -0.76 1.04
C HIS A 48 -10.19 -1.37 -0.38
N PRO A 49 -9.50 -0.78 -1.35
CA PRO A 49 -8.65 0.42 -1.27
C PRO A 49 -9.47 1.73 -1.16
N GLN A 50 -8.90 2.70 -0.44
CA GLN A 50 -9.44 4.06 -0.36
C GLN A 50 -8.83 4.95 -1.47
N ASN A 51 -9.62 5.94 -1.90
CA ASN A 51 -9.23 6.85 -2.97
C ASN A 51 -9.09 8.28 -2.43
N SER A 52 -8.20 9.06 -3.01
CA SER A 52 -8.14 10.50 -2.76
C SER A 52 -9.33 11.24 -3.39
N ASN A 53 -9.53 12.50 -3.02
CA ASN A 53 -10.62 13.35 -3.52
C ASN A 53 -10.64 13.49 -5.05
N SER A 54 -9.47 13.57 -5.69
CA SER A 54 -9.36 13.57 -7.15
C SER A 54 -9.56 12.19 -7.77
N LYS A 55 -9.55 11.12 -6.97
CA LYS A 55 -9.53 9.72 -7.38
C LYS A 55 -8.26 9.31 -8.15
N ASP A 56 -7.24 10.11 -8.12
CA ASP A 56 -5.96 9.81 -8.75
C ASP A 56 -5.11 8.86 -7.90
N LEU A 57 -5.07 9.08 -6.58
CA LEU A 57 -4.34 8.23 -5.65
C LEU A 57 -5.22 7.14 -5.06
N VAL A 58 -4.63 5.96 -4.91
CA VAL A 58 -5.28 4.77 -4.33
C VAL A 58 -4.37 4.18 -3.27
N VAL A 59 -4.92 3.85 -2.10
CA VAL A 59 -4.17 3.31 -0.96
C VAL A 59 -4.85 2.10 -0.34
N VAL A 60 -4.04 1.13 0.09
CA VAL A 60 -4.41 0.12 1.09
C VAL A 60 -3.56 0.33 2.34
N HIS A 61 -4.11 0.04 3.52
CA HIS A 61 -3.51 0.34 4.80
C HIS A 61 -3.84 -0.74 5.84
N ASN A 62 -2.81 -1.20 6.54
CA ASN A 62 -2.88 -1.97 7.77
C ASN A 62 -2.35 -1.11 8.91
N GLY A 63 -3.10 -0.95 9.98
CA GLY A 63 -2.72 -0.16 11.13
C GLY A 63 -3.80 0.83 11.55
N ILE A 64 -3.42 1.83 12.34
CA ILE A 64 -4.30 2.87 12.84
C ILE A 64 -3.56 4.20 12.84
N ILE A 65 -4.16 5.22 12.21
CA ILE A 65 -3.69 6.60 12.27
C ILE A 65 -4.37 7.29 13.45
N GLU A 66 -3.67 7.40 14.56
CA GLU A 66 -4.25 7.88 15.82
C GLU A 66 -4.68 9.35 15.76
N ASN A 67 -3.94 10.19 15.05
CA ASN A 67 -4.24 11.61 14.88
C ASN A 67 -5.13 11.92 13.66
N TYR A 68 -5.84 10.91 13.11
CA TYR A 68 -6.64 11.09 11.89
C TYR A 68 -7.72 12.18 12.04
N ALA A 69 -8.30 12.37 13.22
CA ALA A 69 -9.37 13.33 13.44
C ALA A 69 -8.89 14.78 13.22
N SER A 70 -7.74 15.15 13.77
CA SER A 70 -7.14 16.48 13.59
C SER A 70 -6.68 16.72 12.16
N LEU A 71 -6.10 15.69 11.51
CA LEU A 71 -5.72 15.75 10.10
C LEU A 71 -6.94 15.92 9.19
N LYS A 72 -8.05 15.22 9.48
CA LYS A 72 -9.31 15.33 8.75
C LYS A 72 -9.89 16.74 8.85
N GLU A 73 -9.93 17.31 10.05
CA GLU A 73 -10.42 18.67 10.27
C GLU A 73 -9.61 19.71 9.45
N GLU A 74 -8.30 19.60 9.49
CA GLU A 74 -7.43 20.48 8.72
C GLU A 74 -7.65 20.32 7.20
N LEU A 75 -7.81 19.10 6.69
CA LEU A 75 -8.10 18.83 5.29
C LEU A 75 -9.49 19.37 4.88
N ILE A 76 -10.50 19.28 5.74
CA ILE A 76 -11.83 19.87 5.50
C ILE A 76 -11.71 21.40 5.33
N HIS A 77 -10.94 22.07 6.18
CA HIS A 77 -10.67 23.52 6.05
C HIS A 77 -9.96 23.87 4.73
N ARG A 78 -9.25 22.91 4.13
CA ARG A 78 -8.60 23.04 2.82
C ARG A 78 -9.50 22.64 1.65
N GLY A 79 -10.77 22.30 1.91
CA GLY A 79 -11.77 21.96 0.88
C GLY A 79 -11.82 20.49 0.48
N TYR A 80 -11.21 19.60 1.27
CA TYR A 80 -11.35 18.15 1.06
C TYR A 80 -12.69 17.63 1.60
N HIS A 81 -13.28 16.69 0.89
CA HIS A 81 -14.52 16.00 1.28
C HIS A 81 -14.21 14.55 1.61
N PHE A 82 -14.91 14.00 2.57
CA PHE A 82 -14.76 12.63 3.04
C PHE A 82 -16.06 11.86 2.87
N ASN A 83 -15.97 10.68 2.28
CA ASN A 83 -17.11 9.80 2.06
C ASN A 83 -17.14 8.66 3.08
N SER A 84 -15.98 8.26 3.59
CA SER A 84 -15.84 7.18 4.55
C SER A 84 -15.54 7.69 5.97
N ASP A 85 -15.69 6.76 6.92
CA ASP A 85 -15.31 6.98 8.32
C ASP A 85 -13.86 6.54 8.60
N THR A 86 -13.11 6.12 7.56
CA THR A 86 -11.80 5.50 7.72
C THR A 86 -10.68 6.54 7.87
N ASP A 87 -9.75 6.25 8.74
CA ASP A 87 -8.47 6.94 8.87
C ASP A 87 -7.63 6.84 7.58
N THR A 88 -7.83 5.78 6.82
CA THR A 88 -7.17 5.53 5.53
C THR A 88 -7.56 6.54 4.46
N GLU A 89 -8.84 6.97 4.39
CA GLU A 89 -9.26 8.04 3.49
C GLU A 89 -8.61 9.38 3.87
N VAL A 90 -8.41 9.62 5.17
CA VAL A 90 -7.69 10.80 5.65
C VAL A 90 -6.24 10.77 5.19
N LEU A 91 -5.57 9.62 5.33
CA LEU A 91 -4.18 9.46 4.92
C LEU A 91 -3.98 9.69 3.42
N VAL A 92 -4.81 9.11 2.56
CA VAL A 92 -4.66 9.30 1.09
C VAL A 92 -4.92 10.73 0.65
N ASN A 93 -5.85 11.42 1.31
CA ASN A 93 -6.10 12.85 1.06
C ASN A 93 -4.96 13.74 1.57
N LEU A 94 -4.33 13.40 2.70
CA LEU A 94 -3.13 14.08 3.18
C LEU A 94 -1.98 13.94 2.17
N ILE A 95 -1.75 12.74 1.64
CA ILE A 95 -0.73 12.51 0.61
C ILE A 95 -1.01 13.36 -0.64
N GLU A 96 -2.26 13.42 -1.08
CA GLU A 96 -2.67 14.25 -2.23
C GLU A 96 -2.47 15.75 -1.96
N ASP A 97 -2.83 16.25 -0.77
CA ASP A 97 -2.65 17.65 -0.38
C ASP A 97 -1.18 18.05 -0.40
N VAL A 98 -0.32 17.20 0.21
CA VAL A 98 1.13 17.40 0.19
C VAL A 98 1.67 17.39 -1.23
N GLN A 99 1.26 16.42 -2.06
CA GLN A 99 1.73 16.30 -3.44
C GLN A 99 1.41 17.55 -4.27
N LYS A 100 0.20 18.10 -4.10
CA LYS A 100 -0.26 19.29 -4.80
C LYS A 100 0.44 20.57 -4.32
N LYS A 101 0.58 20.74 -3.00
CA LYS A 101 1.21 21.92 -2.40
C LYS A 101 2.69 22.01 -2.67
N GLU A 102 3.39 20.91 -2.39
CA GLU A 102 4.85 20.85 -2.52
C GLU A 102 5.31 20.59 -3.97
N LYS A 103 4.39 20.24 -4.87
CA LYS A 103 4.66 19.91 -6.28
C LYS A 103 5.74 18.84 -6.44
N VAL A 104 5.70 17.82 -5.59
CA VAL A 104 6.70 16.73 -5.50
C VAL A 104 6.19 15.43 -6.11
N LYS A 105 7.10 14.47 -6.36
CA LYS A 105 6.76 13.11 -6.78
C LYS A 105 6.06 12.36 -5.64
N LEU A 106 5.30 11.32 -5.99
CA LEU A 106 4.49 10.55 -5.05
C LEU A 106 5.30 10.03 -3.85
N GLY A 107 6.47 9.41 -4.07
CA GLY A 107 7.30 8.91 -2.97
C GLY A 107 7.70 10.00 -1.97
N LYS A 108 7.98 11.23 -2.45
CA LYS A 108 8.29 12.37 -1.57
C LYS A 108 7.05 12.88 -0.85
N ALA A 109 5.91 12.91 -1.54
CA ALA A 109 4.63 13.30 -0.92
C ALA A 109 4.24 12.33 0.20
N VAL A 110 4.39 11.03 -0.02
CA VAL A 110 4.16 10.00 1.01
C VAL A 110 5.10 10.20 2.20
N GLN A 111 6.38 10.44 1.96
CA GLN A 111 7.35 10.69 3.03
C GLN A 111 6.96 11.89 3.90
N ILE A 112 6.61 13.01 3.28
CA ILE A 112 6.21 14.24 4.00
C ILE A 112 4.87 14.04 4.73
N ALA A 113 3.92 13.35 4.11
CA ALA A 113 2.63 13.04 4.74
C ALA A 113 2.84 12.16 5.98
N LEU A 114 3.65 11.09 5.87
CA LEU A 114 3.90 10.18 6.97
C LEU A 114 4.67 10.82 8.14
N SER A 115 5.45 11.87 7.91
CA SER A 115 6.07 12.63 9.00
C SER A 115 5.07 13.42 9.87
N GLN A 116 3.82 13.57 9.43
CA GLN A 116 2.73 14.22 10.16
C GLN A 116 1.80 13.22 10.84
N VAL A 117 1.97 11.94 10.57
CA VAL A 117 1.13 10.85 11.07
C VAL A 117 1.65 10.35 12.41
N ILE A 118 0.73 10.12 13.34
CA ILE A 118 0.96 9.43 14.62
C ILE A 118 0.20 8.12 14.57
N GLY A 119 0.87 6.99 14.88
CA GLY A 119 0.26 5.66 14.89
C GLY A 119 1.08 4.63 14.14
N ALA A 120 0.48 3.46 13.90
CA ALA A 120 1.09 2.36 13.17
C ALA A 120 0.50 2.25 11.76
N TYR A 121 1.35 1.94 10.78
CA TYR A 121 0.92 1.75 9.40
C TYR A 121 1.81 0.79 8.62
N ALA A 122 1.18 0.03 7.73
CA ALA A 122 1.79 -0.54 6.54
C ALA A 122 0.89 -0.15 5.36
N ILE A 123 1.42 0.59 4.42
CA ILE A 123 0.66 1.16 3.30
C ILE A 123 1.26 0.79 1.96
N VAL A 124 0.39 0.65 0.97
CA VAL A 124 0.78 0.64 -0.45
C VAL A 124 -0.07 1.66 -1.19
N VAL A 125 0.59 2.55 -1.89
CA VAL A 125 -0.02 3.68 -2.60
C VAL A 125 0.45 3.70 -4.05
N PHE A 126 -0.44 4.01 -5.00
CA PHE A 126 -0.04 4.35 -6.36
C PHE A 126 -0.92 5.46 -6.95
N ASP A 127 -0.39 6.12 -7.98
CA ASP A 127 -1.08 7.13 -8.79
C ASP A 127 -1.61 6.45 -10.06
N ARG A 128 -2.94 6.48 -10.27
CA ARG A 128 -3.58 5.93 -11.48
C ARG A 128 -3.07 6.54 -12.79
N LYS A 129 -2.57 7.78 -12.72
CA LYS A 129 -1.96 8.47 -13.87
C LYS A 129 -0.52 8.00 -14.14
N LYS A 130 0.10 7.33 -13.15
CA LYS A 130 1.48 6.81 -13.21
C LYS A 130 1.53 5.39 -12.63
N PRO A 131 0.85 4.41 -13.23
CA PRO A 131 0.68 3.09 -12.63
C PRO A 131 1.96 2.24 -12.60
N ASN A 132 3.06 2.71 -13.17
CA ASN A 132 4.35 2.03 -13.16
C ASN A 132 5.17 2.23 -11.88
N GLU A 133 4.62 2.92 -10.88
CA GLU A 133 5.28 3.19 -9.60
C GLU A 133 4.35 2.85 -8.44
N LEU A 134 4.79 1.97 -7.54
CA LEU A 134 4.17 1.73 -6.24
C LEU A 134 5.05 2.33 -5.14
N ILE A 135 4.43 2.92 -4.14
CA ILE A 135 5.08 3.37 -2.92
C ILE A 135 4.58 2.50 -1.77
N ALA A 136 5.51 1.82 -1.10
CA ALA A 136 5.23 1.04 0.10
C ALA A 136 5.95 1.68 1.30
N ALA A 137 5.30 1.74 2.47
CA ALA A 137 5.94 2.26 3.68
C ALA A 137 5.37 1.57 4.92
N ARG A 138 6.19 1.48 5.97
CA ARG A 138 5.75 0.87 7.23
C ARG A 138 6.28 1.57 8.48
N LEU A 139 5.48 1.46 9.53
CA LEU A 139 5.81 1.70 10.94
C LEU A 139 4.86 0.86 11.80
N GLY A 140 5.38 -0.02 12.65
CA GLY A 140 4.60 -0.85 13.58
C GLY A 140 3.84 -2.03 12.97
N SER A 141 3.49 -2.00 11.68
CA SER A 141 2.85 -3.11 10.96
C SER A 141 3.82 -3.73 9.94
N PRO A 142 3.84 -5.06 9.74
CA PRO A 142 4.80 -5.71 8.86
C PRO A 142 4.50 -5.45 7.38
N LEU A 143 5.56 -5.46 6.56
CA LEU A 143 5.47 -5.36 5.11
C LEU A 143 6.66 -6.05 4.45
N ALA A 144 6.38 -6.93 3.49
CA ALA A 144 7.37 -7.66 2.71
C ALA A 144 7.21 -7.37 1.22
N ILE A 145 8.33 -7.33 0.50
CA ILE A 145 8.39 -7.11 -0.94
C ILE A 145 9.04 -8.35 -1.57
N GLY A 146 8.28 -9.08 -2.37
CA GLY A 146 8.78 -10.16 -3.19
C GLY A 146 9.39 -9.61 -4.48
N VAL A 147 10.60 -10.06 -4.81
CA VAL A 147 11.31 -9.70 -6.04
C VAL A 147 11.26 -10.88 -6.99
N GLY A 148 10.37 -10.81 -7.99
CA GLY A 148 10.22 -11.82 -9.03
C GLY A 148 10.98 -11.47 -10.29
N ASP A 149 10.77 -12.28 -11.34
CA ASP A 149 11.30 -12.02 -12.67
C ASP A 149 10.36 -11.04 -13.40
N GLU A 150 10.84 -9.83 -13.64
CA GLU A 150 10.06 -8.72 -14.22
C GLU A 150 8.77 -8.35 -13.44
N GLU A 151 8.65 -8.76 -12.19
CA GLU A 151 7.48 -8.46 -11.36
C GLU A 151 7.85 -8.26 -9.88
N PHE A 152 6.99 -7.55 -9.16
CA PHE A 152 7.11 -7.33 -7.72
C PHE A 152 5.79 -7.64 -7.01
N PHE A 153 5.92 -8.16 -5.81
CA PHE A 153 4.81 -8.45 -4.90
C PHE A 153 4.97 -7.62 -3.63
N VAL A 154 3.88 -7.13 -3.08
CA VAL A 154 3.88 -6.46 -1.77
C VAL A 154 2.78 -7.06 -0.93
N ALA A 155 3.11 -7.54 0.25
CA ALA A 155 2.16 -8.15 1.18
C ALA A 155 2.56 -7.89 2.63
N SER A 156 1.64 -8.14 3.57
CA SER A 156 1.93 -8.05 5.01
C SER A 156 2.91 -9.11 5.49
N ASP A 157 2.98 -10.27 4.80
CA ASP A 157 4.03 -11.26 4.98
C ASP A 157 4.40 -11.94 3.64
N ALA A 158 5.44 -12.79 3.62
CA ALA A 158 5.95 -13.38 2.40
C ALA A 158 5.12 -14.57 1.88
N THR A 159 4.33 -15.23 2.72
CA THR A 159 3.59 -16.46 2.38
C THR A 159 2.77 -16.33 1.08
N PRO A 160 2.04 -15.23 0.82
CA PRO A 160 1.20 -15.10 -0.37
C PRO A 160 1.94 -15.13 -1.70
N PHE A 161 3.24 -14.86 -1.73
CA PHE A 161 4.00 -14.81 -2.97
C PHE A 161 5.14 -15.84 -3.07
N LEU A 162 5.26 -16.78 -2.11
CA LEU A 162 6.29 -17.82 -2.13
C LEU A 162 6.22 -18.76 -3.35
N GLU A 163 5.04 -18.90 -3.97
CA GLU A 163 4.88 -19.65 -5.23
C GLU A 163 5.56 -18.96 -6.43
N TYR A 164 5.73 -17.64 -6.36
CA TYR A 164 6.22 -16.83 -7.46
C TYR A 164 7.68 -16.42 -7.28
N THR A 165 8.10 -16.15 -6.04
CA THR A 165 9.47 -15.80 -5.74
C THR A 165 9.85 -16.13 -4.31
N LYS A 166 11.12 -16.51 -4.11
CA LYS A 166 11.74 -16.68 -2.80
C LYS A 166 12.62 -15.52 -2.39
N ASN A 167 12.84 -14.56 -3.29
CA ASN A 167 13.63 -13.36 -3.03
C ASN A 167 12.76 -12.31 -2.36
N VAL A 168 13.05 -12.01 -1.11
CA VAL A 168 12.22 -11.13 -0.27
C VAL A 168 13.04 -9.99 0.32
N ILE A 169 12.47 -8.80 0.32
CA ILE A 169 12.93 -7.66 1.10
C ILE A 169 11.90 -7.43 2.21
N TYR A 170 12.30 -7.65 3.45
CA TYR A 170 11.52 -7.21 4.59
C TYR A 170 11.80 -5.73 4.82
N LEU A 171 10.77 -4.92 4.69
CA LEU A 171 10.91 -3.47 4.89
C LEU A 171 11.07 -3.20 6.39
N ASP A 172 12.14 -2.48 6.77
CA ASP A 172 12.38 -2.09 8.16
C ASP A 172 11.43 -0.98 8.62
N GLU A 173 11.38 -0.75 9.93
CA GLU A 173 10.62 0.33 10.56
C GLU A 173 11.03 1.70 10.00
N GLU A 174 10.06 2.58 9.85
CA GLU A 174 10.28 3.95 9.33
C GLU A 174 10.94 4.00 7.94
N HIS A 175 10.78 2.93 7.15
CA HIS A 175 11.28 2.90 5.79
C HIS A 175 10.14 3.02 4.76
N LEU A 176 10.50 3.60 3.62
CA LEU A 176 9.68 3.75 2.44
C LEU A 176 10.40 3.11 1.26
N ALA A 177 9.70 2.27 0.52
CA ALA A 177 10.19 1.65 -0.71
C ALA A 177 9.48 2.27 -1.93
N ILE A 178 10.24 2.60 -2.95
CA ILE A 178 9.77 3.00 -4.28
C ILE A 178 10.02 1.82 -5.21
N ILE A 179 8.95 1.23 -5.70
CA ILE A 179 8.96 0.00 -6.50
C ILE A 179 8.55 0.34 -7.93
N ARG A 180 9.39 -0.01 -8.90
CA ARG A 180 9.14 0.15 -10.34
C ARG A 180 9.57 -1.11 -11.06
N TYR A 181 8.80 -1.55 -12.04
CA TYR A 181 9.08 -2.78 -12.78
C TYR A 181 10.41 -2.75 -13.56
N ASP A 182 10.89 -1.57 -13.94
CA ASP A 182 12.05 -1.34 -14.81
C ASP A 182 13.37 -1.11 -14.06
N ARG A 183 13.37 -1.23 -12.73
CA ARG A 183 14.57 -0.95 -11.91
C ARG A 183 14.50 -1.57 -10.52
N GLU A 184 15.65 -1.62 -9.87
CA GLU A 184 15.75 -2.08 -8.49
C GLU A 184 14.89 -1.26 -7.52
N VAL A 185 14.41 -1.93 -6.46
CA VAL A 185 13.67 -1.28 -5.38
C VAL A 185 14.54 -0.24 -4.69
N SER A 186 14.04 0.99 -4.58
CA SER A 186 14.73 2.06 -3.87
C SER A 186 14.15 2.23 -2.48
N ILE A 187 14.93 2.00 -1.45
CA ILE A 187 14.52 2.15 -0.05
C ILE A 187 15.05 3.45 0.53
N ARG A 188 14.23 4.14 1.34
CA ARG A 188 14.57 5.39 2.00
C ARG A 188 14.05 5.42 3.42
N LYS A 189 14.78 6.10 4.31
CA LYS A 189 14.26 6.43 5.65
C LYS A 189 13.24 7.57 5.55
N ILE A 190 12.09 7.42 6.21
CA ILE A 190 11.04 8.44 6.23
C ILE A 190 11.54 9.72 6.89
N ALA A 191 12.26 9.61 8.00
CA ALA A 191 12.70 10.76 8.79
C ALA A 191 13.64 11.74 8.05
N ASN A 192 14.51 11.26 7.16
CA ASN A 192 15.57 12.09 6.57
C ASN A 192 15.85 11.84 5.09
N ASP A 193 15.02 11.04 4.42
CA ASP A 193 15.15 10.68 2.99
C ASP A 193 16.46 9.97 2.62
N LYS A 194 17.20 9.44 3.61
CA LYS A 194 18.45 8.72 3.38
C LYS A 194 18.17 7.43 2.60
N ILE A 195 18.87 7.26 1.49
CA ILE A 195 18.81 6.04 0.68
C ILE A 195 19.48 4.88 1.45
N ILE A 196 18.80 3.76 1.50
CA ILE A 196 19.25 2.51 2.10
C ILE A 196 19.40 1.47 0.98
N LYS A 197 20.49 0.74 0.98
CA LYS A 197 20.69 -0.38 0.05
C LYS A 197 19.69 -1.50 0.41
N PRO A 198 18.84 -1.96 -0.50
CA PRO A 198 17.96 -3.09 -0.24
C PRO A 198 18.75 -4.34 0.13
N TYR A 199 18.29 -5.07 1.12
CA TYR A 199 18.78 -6.41 1.43
C TYR A 199 17.75 -7.41 0.96
N VAL A 200 18.12 -8.22 -0.02
CA VAL A 200 17.29 -9.30 -0.54
C VAL A 200 17.67 -10.58 0.15
N GLU A 201 16.74 -11.18 0.86
CA GLU A 201 16.87 -12.48 1.51
C GLU A 201 16.27 -13.55 0.61
N GLU A 202 17.00 -14.66 0.40
CA GLU A 202 16.45 -15.84 -0.28
C GLU A 202 15.87 -16.79 0.76
N LEU A 203 14.54 -16.95 0.75
CA LEU A 203 13.85 -17.82 1.68
C LEU A 203 14.06 -19.28 1.30
N GLN A 204 14.50 -20.09 2.26
CA GLN A 204 14.65 -21.56 2.10
C GLN A 204 13.33 -22.32 2.30
N MET A 205 12.24 -21.62 2.57
CA MET A 205 10.92 -22.24 2.78
C MET A 205 10.32 -22.76 1.45
N SER A 206 9.83 -23.98 1.46
CA SER A 206 8.89 -24.50 0.47
C SER A 206 7.48 -24.46 1.04
N LEU A 207 6.45 -24.38 0.19
CA LEU A 207 5.03 -24.43 0.60
C LEU A 207 4.68 -25.69 1.39
N GLU A 208 5.46 -26.77 1.24
CA GLU A 208 5.30 -28.05 1.96
C GLU A 208 5.60 -27.92 3.48
N ASN A 209 6.26 -26.86 3.92
CA ASN A 209 6.62 -26.60 5.31
C ASN A 209 5.65 -25.65 6.03
N ILE A 210 4.58 -25.20 5.36
CA ILE A 210 3.53 -24.34 5.91
C ILE A 210 2.29 -25.22 6.13
N GLN A 211 2.30 -26.00 7.21
CA GLN A 211 1.13 -26.72 7.73
C GLN A 211 0.68 -26.12 9.06
#